data_88f2d538cd5b7eded1e8223e3dd0d0a5
#
_entry.id   88f2d538cd5b7eded1e8223e3dd0d0a5
#
_cell.length_a   1.000
_cell.length_b   1.000
_cell.length_c   1.000
_cell.angle_alpha   90.00
_cell.angle_beta   90.00
_cell.angle_gamma   90.00
#
_symmetry.space_group_name_H-M   'P 1'
#
loop_
_entity.id
_entity.type
_entity.pdbx_description
1 polymer ?
#
loop_
_entity_poly.entity_id
_entity_poly.type
_entity_poly.pdbx_seq_one_letter_code
_entity_poly.pdbx_strand_id
1 'polypeptide(L)'
;MELVTLSRVFAPAEADLLAARLEAAGFTPFVHGVGAALSMEGYSMGSGGIQVKVPADQEEAARKFLMEAPIADAWGDRFRTVYDRAMEAFHSGRTSVATLCDPVDTAFLLESGCSVQELFDFIEDAAGWGEPDFQSVLEVQQIRRDYFLGPMCGQWSGKVVPMSELPLKTDAVDGIAWLPRLMVKARLKLRGEMPSDLMYGCGGDRPFLQRMGMTLPGFLELVRDSGDDDRAIIEAVKRSRDGASVRG
;
A
#
# COMPACT_ATOMS: atom_id res chain seq x y z
N MET A 1 -17.74 -17.32 -27.29
CA MET A 1 -16.73 -16.25 -27.09
C MET A 1 -16.00 -16.56 -25.78
N GLU A 2 -14.72 -16.84 -25.86
CA GLU A 2 -13.88 -17.09 -24.70
C GLU A 2 -13.50 -15.74 -24.06
N LEU A 3 -13.65 -15.63 -22.72
CA LEU A 3 -13.36 -14.43 -21.96
C LEU A 3 -12.13 -14.65 -21.09
N VAL A 4 -11.17 -13.74 -21.16
CA VAL A 4 -9.94 -13.76 -20.36
C VAL A 4 -9.98 -12.65 -19.32
N THR A 5 -9.54 -12.95 -18.09
CA THR A 5 -9.46 -11.97 -17.00
C THR A 5 -8.26 -11.07 -17.21
N LEU A 6 -8.48 -9.77 -17.36
CA LEU A 6 -7.44 -8.75 -17.42
C LEU A 6 -7.01 -8.29 -16.04
N SER A 7 -7.99 -8.05 -15.18
CA SER A 7 -7.74 -7.52 -13.82
C SER A 7 -8.75 -8.09 -12.84
N ARG A 8 -8.34 -8.10 -11.57
CA ARG A 8 -9.20 -8.37 -10.42
C ARG A 8 -9.15 -7.17 -9.49
N VAL A 9 -10.31 -6.61 -9.20
CA VAL A 9 -10.46 -5.47 -8.31
C VAL A 9 -11.45 -5.81 -7.19
N PHE A 10 -11.39 -5.08 -6.10
CA PHE A 10 -12.23 -5.40 -4.93
C PHE A 10 -13.33 -4.35 -4.70
N ALA A 11 -13.20 -3.16 -5.31
CA ALA A 11 -14.22 -2.13 -5.26
C ALA A 11 -15.05 -2.10 -6.55
N PRO A 12 -16.40 -2.10 -6.49
CA PRO A 12 -17.25 -1.98 -7.68
C PRO A 12 -16.91 -0.74 -8.52
N ALA A 13 -16.67 0.41 -7.90
CA ALA A 13 -16.30 1.63 -8.60
C ALA A 13 -14.99 1.52 -9.41
N GLU A 14 -14.02 0.74 -8.94
CA GLU A 14 -12.79 0.45 -9.70
C GLU A 14 -13.08 -0.42 -10.92
N ALA A 15 -13.95 -1.43 -10.76
CA ALA A 15 -14.35 -2.28 -11.88
C ALA A 15 -15.07 -1.48 -12.96
N ASP A 16 -16.00 -0.60 -12.57
CA ASP A 16 -16.75 0.26 -13.47
C ASP A 16 -15.83 1.26 -14.19
N LEU A 17 -14.88 1.87 -13.48
CA LEU A 17 -13.91 2.79 -14.06
C LEU A 17 -12.99 2.07 -15.07
N LEU A 18 -12.51 0.87 -14.73
CA LEU A 18 -11.68 0.08 -15.62
C LEU A 18 -12.44 -0.37 -16.87
N ALA A 19 -13.70 -0.80 -16.70
CA ALA A 19 -14.57 -1.17 -17.82
C ALA A 19 -14.83 0.03 -18.73
N ALA A 20 -15.28 1.17 -18.18
CA ALA A 20 -15.54 2.38 -18.94
C ALA A 20 -14.33 2.85 -19.77
N ARG A 21 -13.14 2.73 -19.20
CA ARG A 21 -11.89 3.09 -19.87
C ARG A 21 -11.57 2.14 -21.03
N LEU A 22 -11.72 0.84 -20.82
CA LEU A 22 -11.55 -0.15 -21.89
C LEU A 22 -12.57 0.07 -23.02
N GLU A 23 -13.83 0.37 -22.69
CA GLU A 23 -14.87 0.72 -23.66
C GLU A 23 -14.51 1.97 -24.46
N ALA A 24 -14.04 3.03 -23.80
CA ALA A 24 -13.61 4.26 -24.45
C ALA A 24 -12.43 4.03 -25.42
N ALA A 25 -11.60 3.02 -25.18
CA ALA A 25 -10.50 2.59 -26.05
C ALA A 25 -10.93 1.58 -27.13
N GLY A 26 -12.24 1.24 -27.22
CA GLY A 26 -12.79 0.35 -28.24
C GLY A 26 -12.74 -1.15 -27.90
N PHE A 27 -12.40 -1.51 -26.66
CA PHE A 27 -12.48 -2.88 -26.17
C PHE A 27 -13.89 -3.22 -25.69
N THR A 28 -14.16 -4.52 -25.51
CA THR A 28 -15.47 -5.02 -25.04
C THR A 28 -15.29 -5.66 -23.66
N PRO A 29 -15.26 -4.88 -22.56
CA PRO A 29 -15.08 -5.43 -21.22
C PRO A 29 -16.38 -6.08 -20.69
N PHE A 30 -16.18 -7.08 -19.83
CA PHE A 30 -17.23 -7.76 -19.06
C PHE A 30 -16.86 -7.76 -17.59
N VAL A 31 -17.74 -7.22 -16.72
CA VAL A 31 -17.53 -7.18 -15.27
C VAL A 31 -18.28 -8.34 -14.62
N HIS A 32 -17.56 -9.21 -13.92
CA HIS A 32 -18.10 -10.36 -13.22
C HIS A 32 -17.84 -10.31 -11.72
N GLY A 33 -18.80 -10.70 -10.91
CA GLY A 33 -18.65 -10.82 -9.46
C GLY A 33 -19.13 -9.62 -8.65
N VAL A 34 -19.71 -8.59 -9.27
CA VAL A 34 -20.23 -7.39 -8.54
C VAL A 34 -21.32 -7.79 -7.53
N GLY A 35 -22.22 -8.70 -7.88
CA GLY A 35 -23.27 -9.16 -6.96
C GLY A 35 -22.76 -9.89 -5.72
N ALA A 36 -21.63 -10.58 -5.83
CA ALA A 36 -20.99 -11.23 -4.69
C ALA A 36 -20.25 -10.23 -3.78
N ALA A 37 -19.75 -9.13 -4.34
CA ALA A 37 -19.10 -8.06 -3.58
C ALA A 37 -20.10 -7.18 -2.80
N LEU A 38 -21.36 -7.13 -3.24
CA LEU A 38 -22.43 -6.35 -2.59
C LEU A 38 -23.25 -7.18 -1.56
N SER A 39 -23.08 -8.49 -1.51
CA SER A 39 -23.77 -9.32 -0.52
C SER A 39 -23.09 -9.16 0.85
N MET A 40 -23.84 -8.71 1.86
CA MET A 40 -23.38 -8.41 3.23
C MET A 40 -22.92 -9.62 4.04
N GLU A 41 -22.84 -10.79 3.46
CA GLU A 41 -22.39 -12.02 4.13
C GLU A 41 -21.07 -12.49 3.52
N GLY A 42 -19.94 -11.94 3.93
CA GLY A 42 -18.60 -12.57 3.95
C GLY A 42 -18.10 -13.40 2.74
N TYR A 43 -18.83 -13.45 1.63
CA TYR A 43 -18.57 -14.31 0.47
C TYR A 43 -17.58 -13.74 -0.55
N SER A 44 -17.18 -12.48 -0.43
CA SER A 44 -16.23 -11.85 -1.38
C SER A 44 -14.84 -12.50 -1.32
N MET A 45 -14.46 -13.09 -0.20
CA MET A 45 -13.17 -13.80 -0.02
C MET A 45 -13.12 -15.14 -0.75
N GLY A 46 -14.25 -15.82 -0.91
CA GLY A 46 -14.33 -17.11 -1.64
C GLY A 46 -14.48 -16.98 -3.15
N SER A 47 -14.88 -15.80 -3.65
CA SER A 47 -15.15 -15.56 -5.09
C SER A 47 -13.98 -14.93 -5.85
N GLY A 48 -12.88 -14.58 -5.18
CA GLY A 48 -11.67 -14.04 -5.82
C GLY A 48 -11.79 -12.62 -6.38
N GLY A 49 -12.70 -11.78 -5.86
CA GLY A 49 -12.88 -10.38 -6.26
C GLY A 49 -13.71 -10.19 -7.54
N ILE A 50 -13.93 -8.92 -7.89
CA ILE A 50 -14.61 -8.53 -9.14
C ILE A 50 -13.62 -8.68 -10.28
N GLN A 51 -13.99 -9.43 -11.31
CA GLN A 51 -13.13 -9.69 -12.46
C GLN A 51 -13.56 -8.81 -13.65
N VAL A 52 -12.62 -8.06 -14.21
CA VAL A 52 -12.79 -7.37 -15.48
C VAL A 52 -12.16 -8.24 -16.56
N LYS A 53 -12.99 -8.68 -17.52
CA LYS A 53 -12.64 -9.61 -18.59
C LYS A 53 -12.83 -8.96 -19.95
N VAL A 54 -12.10 -9.45 -20.95
CA VAL A 54 -12.32 -9.13 -22.36
C VAL A 54 -12.35 -10.41 -23.19
N PRO A 55 -12.84 -10.37 -24.45
CA PRO A 55 -12.65 -11.44 -25.41
C PRO A 55 -11.18 -11.81 -25.57
N ALA A 56 -10.90 -13.11 -25.74
CA ALA A 56 -9.53 -13.61 -25.83
C ALA A 56 -8.72 -12.98 -27.00
N ASP A 57 -9.38 -12.63 -28.07
CA ASP A 57 -8.78 -11.93 -29.23
C ASP A 57 -8.39 -10.47 -28.94
N GLN A 58 -8.91 -9.88 -27.86
CA GLN A 58 -8.58 -8.53 -27.42
C GLN A 58 -7.55 -8.50 -26.27
N GLU A 59 -7.19 -9.66 -25.68
CA GLU A 59 -6.39 -9.73 -24.46
C GLU A 59 -5.06 -8.97 -24.56
N GLU A 60 -4.26 -9.28 -25.57
CA GLU A 60 -2.91 -8.70 -25.72
C GLU A 60 -2.96 -7.18 -25.89
N ALA A 61 -3.85 -6.72 -26.77
CA ALA A 61 -4.04 -5.29 -27.02
C ALA A 61 -4.56 -4.54 -25.79
N ALA A 62 -5.52 -5.14 -25.05
CA ALA A 62 -6.07 -4.56 -23.85
C ALA A 62 -5.04 -4.52 -22.72
N ARG A 63 -4.22 -5.57 -22.54
CA ARG A 63 -3.12 -5.56 -21.56
C ARG A 63 -2.10 -4.48 -21.91
N LYS A 64 -1.69 -4.38 -23.17
CA LYS A 64 -0.78 -3.34 -23.64
C LYS A 64 -1.34 -1.94 -23.39
N PHE A 65 -2.60 -1.69 -23.73
CA PHE A 65 -3.30 -0.43 -23.47
C PHE A 65 -3.30 -0.06 -21.96
N LEU A 66 -3.56 -1.04 -21.09
CA LEU A 66 -3.55 -0.80 -19.65
C LEU A 66 -2.14 -0.49 -19.10
N MET A 67 -1.10 -1.05 -19.72
CA MET A 67 0.30 -0.78 -19.35
C MET A 67 0.80 0.58 -19.90
N GLU A 68 0.40 0.96 -21.13
CA GLU A 68 0.85 2.20 -21.78
C GLU A 68 0.15 3.45 -21.24
N ALA A 69 -1.07 3.31 -20.77
CA ALA A 69 -1.80 4.36 -20.12
C ALA A 69 -2.31 3.82 -18.77
N PRO A 70 -1.50 3.81 -17.72
CA PRO A 70 -2.01 3.47 -16.40
C PRO A 70 -3.25 4.31 -16.13
N ILE A 71 -4.27 3.73 -15.49
CA ILE A 71 -5.37 4.52 -14.93
C ILE A 71 -4.66 5.60 -14.13
N ALA A 72 -4.87 6.88 -14.48
CA ALA A 72 -4.64 7.93 -13.50
C ALA A 72 -5.41 7.41 -12.28
N ASP A 73 -4.68 6.91 -11.29
CA ASP A 73 -5.29 6.24 -10.15
C ASP A 73 -6.08 7.33 -9.43
N ALA A 74 -7.41 7.33 -9.64
CA ALA A 74 -8.26 8.38 -9.08
C ALA A 74 -8.07 8.50 -7.56
N TRP A 75 -7.64 7.39 -6.92
CA TRP A 75 -7.21 7.40 -5.54
C TRP A 75 -5.84 8.07 -5.38
N GLY A 76 -4.85 7.73 -6.19
CA GLY A 76 -3.50 8.30 -6.13
C GLY A 76 -3.49 9.80 -6.40
N ASP A 77 -4.27 10.28 -7.38
CA ASP A 77 -4.45 11.71 -7.65
C ASP A 77 -5.13 12.42 -6.46
N ARG A 78 -6.13 11.77 -5.88
CA ARG A 78 -6.79 12.28 -4.68
C ARG A 78 -5.84 12.27 -3.48
N PHE A 79 -5.06 11.20 -3.28
CA PHE A 79 -4.07 11.10 -2.22
C PHE A 79 -2.99 12.17 -2.38
N ARG A 80 -2.49 12.43 -3.60
CA ARG A 80 -1.59 13.54 -3.88
C ARG A 80 -2.18 14.88 -3.44
N THR A 81 -3.43 15.14 -3.81
CA THR A 81 -4.12 16.37 -3.41
C THR A 81 -4.19 16.52 -1.88
N VAL A 82 -4.48 15.44 -1.16
CA VAL A 82 -4.51 15.41 0.31
C VAL A 82 -3.11 15.62 0.88
N TYR A 83 -2.11 14.95 0.32
CA TYR A 83 -0.70 15.08 0.73
C TYR A 83 -0.20 16.52 0.57
N ASP A 84 -0.44 17.14 -0.60
CA ASP A 84 0.00 18.50 -0.89
C ASP A 84 -0.67 19.52 0.06
N ARG A 85 -1.97 19.35 0.34
CA ARG A 85 -2.68 20.18 1.34
C ARG A 85 -2.15 19.98 2.76
N ALA A 86 -1.82 18.75 3.13
CA ALA A 86 -1.24 18.45 4.43
C ALA A 86 0.16 19.05 4.57
N MET A 87 0.97 19.02 3.53
CA MET A 87 2.29 19.64 3.48
C MET A 87 2.18 21.18 3.63
N GLU A 88 1.27 21.80 2.90
CA GLU A 88 0.98 23.23 3.02
C GLU A 88 0.48 23.61 4.42
N ALA A 89 -0.41 22.78 4.99
CA ALA A 89 -0.89 22.92 6.34
C ALA A 89 0.24 22.88 7.37
N PHE A 90 1.15 21.92 7.24
CA PHE A 90 2.31 21.76 8.10
C PHE A 90 3.23 22.99 8.03
N HIS A 91 3.57 23.45 6.82
CA HIS A 91 4.38 24.64 6.61
C HIS A 91 3.71 25.93 7.13
N SER A 92 2.38 25.98 7.18
CA SER A 92 1.63 27.09 7.77
C SER A 92 1.53 27.06 9.30
N GLY A 93 2.18 26.09 9.97
CA GLY A 93 2.22 25.95 11.42
C GLY A 93 1.19 25.01 12.01
N ARG A 94 0.43 24.25 11.20
CA ARG A 94 -0.47 23.17 11.67
C ARG A 94 0.30 21.87 11.89
N THR A 95 1.14 21.85 12.90
CA THR A 95 2.11 20.79 13.18
C THR A 95 1.59 19.76 14.20
N SER A 96 0.34 19.35 14.07
CA SER A 96 -0.25 18.29 14.89
C SER A 96 -1.23 17.46 14.09
N VAL A 97 -1.36 16.18 14.44
CA VAL A 97 -2.30 15.25 13.81
C VAL A 97 -3.73 15.79 13.80
N ALA A 98 -4.15 16.44 14.89
CA ALA A 98 -5.51 16.97 15.03
C ALA A 98 -5.81 18.17 14.11
N THR A 99 -4.81 18.84 13.58
CA THR A 99 -4.97 20.06 12.78
C THR A 99 -4.48 19.92 11.35
N LEU A 100 -3.87 18.77 10.99
CA LEU A 100 -3.24 18.56 9.70
C LEU A 100 -4.26 18.49 8.56
N CYS A 101 -5.30 17.69 8.73
CA CYS A 101 -6.32 17.42 7.72
C CYS A 101 -7.68 18.01 8.12
N ASP A 102 -8.46 18.39 7.13
CA ASP A 102 -9.87 18.69 7.31
C ASP A 102 -10.72 17.40 7.45
N PRO A 103 -12.00 17.47 7.83
CA PRO A 103 -12.86 16.30 7.99
C PRO A 103 -13.05 15.49 6.69
N VAL A 104 -13.03 16.13 5.51
CA VAL A 104 -13.23 15.45 4.22
C VAL A 104 -11.99 14.64 3.86
N ASP A 105 -10.79 15.20 4.05
CA ASP A 105 -9.53 14.50 3.83
C ASP A 105 -9.32 13.39 4.86
N THR A 106 -9.71 13.64 6.10
CA THR A 106 -9.68 12.61 7.16
C THR A 106 -10.55 11.42 6.80
N ALA A 107 -11.79 11.65 6.34
CA ALA A 107 -12.68 10.58 5.91
C ALA A 107 -12.09 9.79 4.73
N PHE A 108 -11.57 10.47 3.71
CA PHE A 108 -10.92 9.83 2.57
C PHE A 108 -9.74 8.93 2.98
N LEU A 109 -8.89 9.40 3.88
CA LEU A 109 -7.76 8.61 4.39
C LEU A 109 -8.25 7.35 5.11
N LEU A 110 -9.21 7.50 6.02
CA LEU A 110 -9.75 6.39 6.82
C LEU A 110 -10.45 5.33 5.94
N GLU A 111 -11.20 5.75 4.93
CA GLU A 111 -11.83 4.86 3.95
C GLU A 111 -10.80 4.12 3.09
N SER A 112 -9.60 4.67 2.96
CA SER A 112 -8.47 4.07 2.26
C SER A 112 -7.58 3.20 3.16
N GLY A 113 -7.93 3.03 4.44
CA GLY A 113 -7.10 2.32 5.40
C GLY A 113 -5.86 3.09 5.85
N CYS A 114 -5.78 4.40 5.59
CA CYS A 114 -4.71 5.27 6.06
C CYS A 114 -5.19 6.10 7.24
N SER A 115 -4.39 6.26 8.27
CA SER A 115 -4.70 7.17 9.37
C SER A 115 -4.07 8.55 9.13
N VAL A 116 -4.64 9.58 9.78
CA VAL A 116 -4.03 10.92 9.75
C VAL A 116 -2.66 10.91 10.44
N GLN A 117 -2.46 10.06 11.45
CA GLN A 117 -1.16 9.87 12.09
C GLN A 117 -0.11 9.39 11.10
N GLU A 118 -0.43 8.37 10.29
CA GLU A 118 0.51 7.85 9.29
C GLU A 118 0.89 8.90 8.24
N LEU A 119 -0.09 9.72 7.81
CA LEU A 119 0.19 10.83 6.90
C LEU A 119 1.05 11.90 7.59
N PHE A 120 0.73 12.25 8.84
CA PHE A 120 1.49 13.22 9.62
C PHE A 120 2.97 12.84 9.74
N ASP A 121 3.26 11.58 10.07
CA ASP A 121 4.62 11.07 10.22
C ASP A 121 5.43 11.25 8.92
N PHE A 122 4.83 10.97 7.76
CA PHE A 122 5.48 11.18 6.47
C PHE A 122 5.67 12.66 6.13
N ILE A 123 4.68 13.50 6.43
CA ILE A 123 4.76 14.94 6.21
C ILE A 123 5.85 15.57 7.09
N GLU A 124 5.90 15.20 8.37
CA GLU A 124 6.91 15.71 9.31
C GLU A 124 8.33 15.35 8.87
N ASP A 125 8.56 14.07 8.50
CA ASP A 125 9.86 13.61 8.02
C ASP A 125 10.24 14.27 6.68
N ALA A 126 9.30 14.35 5.73
CA ALA A 126 9.55 14.98 4.44
C ALA A 126 9.81 16.49 4.56
N ALA A 127 9.07 17.20 5.39
CA ALA A 127 9.28 18.62 5.65
C ALA A 127 10.59 18.92 6.39
N GLY A 128 10.97 18.05 7.33
CA GLY A 128 12.16 18.21 8.15
C GLY A 128 13.47 17.76 7.50
N TRP A 129 13.42 16.70 6.70
CA TRP A 129 14.60 16.00 6.19
C TRP A 129 14.61 15.81 4.67
N GLY A 130 13.53 16.16 3.96
CA GLY A 130 13.38 15.93 2.52
C GLY A 130 13.10 14.47 2.15
N GLU A 131 12.84 13.60 3.13
CA GLU A 131 12.61 12.16 2.95
C GLU A 131 11.47 11.66 3.85
N PRO A 132 10.71 10.64 3.41
CA PRO A 132 10.76 10.04 2.09
C PRO A 132 10.15 10.95 1.01
N ASP A 133 10.49 10.70 -0.26
CA ASP A 133 9.85 11.38 -1.38
C ASP A 133 8.38 10.94 -1.53
N PHE A 134 7.58 11.79 -2.19
CA PHE A 134 6.15 11.55 -2.36
C PHE A 134 5.85 10.21 -3.04
N GLN A 135 6.64 9.79 -4.03
CA GLN A 135 6.40 8.55 -4.75
C GLN A 135 6.53 7.34 -3.82
N SER A 136 7.55 7.34 -2.97
CA SER A 136 7.72 6.31 -1.92
C SER A 136 6.55 6.29 -0.93
N VAL A 137 6.04 7.45 -0.54
CA VAL A 137 4.86 7.55 0.34
C VAL A 137 3.62 7.00 -0.35
N LEU A 138 3.38 7.39 -1.61
CA LEU A 138 2.24 6.93 -2.40
C LEU A 138 2.24 5.40 -2.53
N GLU A 139 3.36 4.80 -2.91
CA GLU A 139 3.50 3.35 -3.07
C GLU A 139 3.28 2.61 -1.74
N VAL A 140 3.85 3.09 -0.64
CA VAL A 140 3.61 2.51 0.69
C VAL A 140 2.14 2.56 1.08
N GLN A 141 1.47 3.69 0.83
CA GLN A 141 0.06 3.84 1.17
C GLN A 141 -0.85 3.07 0.22
N GLN A 142 -0.48 2.88 -1.03
CA GLN A 142 -1.20 2.03 -1.97
C GLN A 142 -1.15 0.56 -1.54
N ILE A 143 0.02 0.04 -1.16
CA ILE A 143 0.17 -1.31 -0.60
C ILE A 143 -0.69 -1.48 0.66
N ARG A 144 -0.70 -0.48 1.54
CA ARG A 144 -1.53 -0.48 2.76
C ARG A 144 -3.02 -0.47 2.42
N ARG A 145 -3.45 0.36 1.45
CA ARG A 145 -4.83 0.42 0.96
C ARG A 145 -5.28 -0.90 0.39
N ASP A 146 -4.47 -1.52 -0.46
CA ASP A 146 -4.79 -2.80 -1.09
C ASP A 146 -4.94 -3.91 -0.03
N TYR A 147 -4.09 -3.89 1.00
CA TYR A 147 -4.20 -4.81 2.13
C TYR A 147 -5.47 -4.54 2.97
N PHE A 148 -5.82 -3.28 3.18
CA PHE A 148 -7.02 -2.89 3.91
C PHE A 148 -8.31 -3.29 3.18
N LEU A 149 -8.40 -3.00 1.89
CA LEU A 149 -9.60 -3.31 1.10
C LEU A 149 -9.72 -4.80 0.79
N GLY A 150 -8.61 -5.49 0.56
CA GLY A 150 -8.56 -6.92 0.28
C GLY A 150 -8.57 -7.76 1.57
N PRO A 151 -7.40 -8.13 2.13
CA PRO A 151 -7.32 -9.03 3.29
C PRO A 151 -8.12 -8.60 4.51
N MET A 152 -8.24 -7.30 4.77
CA MET A 152 -9.00 -6.77 5.91
C MET A 152 -10.47 -6.43 5.58
N CYS A 153 -10.90 -6.60 4.33
CA CYS A 153 -12.28 -6.32 3.88
C CYS A 153 -12.78 -4.90 4.24
N GLY A 154 -11.89 -3.90 4.22
CA GLY A 154 -12.21 -2.52 4.59
C GLY A 154 -12.50 -2.31 6.09
N GLN A 155 -12.10 -3.22 6.95
CA GLN A 155 -12.35 -3.13 8.39
C GLN A 155 -11.06 -2.89 9.17
N TRP A 156 -11.07 -1.88 10.02
CA TRP A 156 -9.98 -1.63 10.96
C TRP A 156 -9.96 -2.71 12.05
N SER A 157 -8.77 -3.19 12.40
CA SER A 157 -8.59 -4.22 13.44
C SER A 157 -9.02 -3.73 14.83
N GLY A 158 -8.97 -2.42 15.04
CA GLY A 158 -9.22 -1.79 16.34
C GLY A 158 -8.13 -2.07 17.39
N LYS A 159 -7.03 -2.70 16.99
CA LYS A 159 -5.88 -3.00 17.87
C LYS A 159 -4.79 -1.97 17.69
N VAL A 160 -4.07 -1.72 18.77
CA VAL A 160 -2.79 -0.98 18.77
C VAL A 160 -1.79 -1.82 19.55
N VAL A 161 -0.68 -2.15 18.90
CA VAL A 161 0.39 -2.94 19.53
C VAL A 161 1.33 -1.98 20.28
N PRO A 162 1.53 -2.14 21.59
CA PRO A 162 2.38 -1.22 22.36
C PRO A 162 3.86 -1.39 21.98
N MET A 163 4.62 -0.29 22.08
CA MET A 163 6.06 -0.27 21.79
C MET A 163 6.88 -1.33 22.55
N SER A 164 6.43 -1.74 23.74
CA SER A 164 7.07 -2.76 24.57
C SER A 164 7.03 -4.16 23.99
N GLU A 165 6.13 -4.42 23.04
CA GLU A 165 6.02 -5.71 22.36
C GLU A 165 6.87 -5.79 21.08
N LEU A 166 7.48 -4.67 20.66
CA LEU A 166 8.35 -4.69 19.49
C LEU A 166 9.74 -5.23 19.84
N PRO A 167 10.38 -5.97 18.92
CA PRO A 167 11.80 -6.32 19.05
C PRO A 167 12.67 -5.09 19.30
N LEU A 168 13.73 -5.25 20.05
CA LEU A 168 14.68 -4.16 20.29
C LEU A 168 15.38 -3.76 18.99
N LYS A 169 15.90 -2.53 18.95
CA LYS A 169 16.69 -2.06 17.79
C LYS A 169 17.97 -2.88 17.57
N THR A 170 18.46 -3.51 18.63
CA THR A 170 19.67 -4.37 18.65
C THR A 170 19.38 -5.83 18.33
N ASP A 171 18.12 -6.27 18.37
CA ASP A 171 17.78 -7.64 18.08
C ASP A 171 18.12 -7.98 16.63
N ALA A 172 18.67 -9.16 16.45
CA ALA A 172 19.16 -9.62 15.17
C ALA A 172 18.62 -11.02 14.82
N VAL A 173 18.41 -11.26 13.55
CA VAL A 173 18.12 -12.58 12.99
C VAL A 173 19.13 -12.85 11.87
N ASP A 174 19.75 -14.01 11.85
CA ASP A 174 20.81 -14.39 10.91
C ASP A 174 21.95 -13.33 10.82
N GLY A 175 22.26 -12.68 11.94
CA GLY A 175 23.28 -11.63 12.01
C GLY A 175 22.83 -10.27 11.45
N ILE A 176 21.57 -10.12 11.08
CA ILE A 176 21.01 -8.86 10.57
C ILE A 176 20.25 -8.17 11.70
N ALA A 177 20.91 -7.21 12.35
CA ALA A 177 20.27 -6.36 13.35
C ALA A 177 19.24 -5.43 12.70
N TRP A 178 18.25 -4.96 13.46
CA TRP A 178 17.13 -4.14 13.01
C TRP A 178 16.04 -4.90 12.24
N LEU A 179 16.38 -6.00 11.52
CA LEU A 179 15.44 -6.74 10.68
C LEU A 179 14.24 -7.31 11.46
N PRO A 180 14.40 -7.94 12.65
CA PRO A 180 13.25 -8.43 13.41
C PRO A 180 12.24 -7.33 13.72
N ARG A 181 12.72 -6.15 14.12
CA ARG A 181 11.88 -4.98 14.42
C ARG A 181 11.16 -4.47 13.16
N LEU A 182 11.86 -4.39 12.03
CA LEU A 182 11.29 -3.88 10.79
C LEU A 182 10.22 -4.82 10.21
N MET A 183 10.41 -6.14 10.33
CA MET A 183 9.39 -7.13 9.95
C MET A 183 8.10 -6.93 10.75
N VAL A 184 8.20 -6.76 12.07
CA VAL A 184 7.04 -6.46 12.91
C VAL A 184 6.41 -5.13 12.52
N LYS A 185 7.20 -4.06 12.35
CA LYS A 185 6.70 -2.73 11.91
C LYS A 185 5.92 -2.83 10.59
N ALA A 186 6.45 -3.56 9.61
CA ALA A 186 5.79 -3.72 8.32
C ALA A 186 4.43 -4.44 8.45
N ARG A 187 4.34 -5.48 9.27
CA ARG A 187 3.07 -6.17 9.56
C ARG A 187 2.07 -5.25 10.28
N LEU A 188 2.55 -4.47 11.25
CA LEU A 188 1.70 -3.50 11.94
C LEU A 188 1.22 -2.39 10.98
N LYS A 189 2.09 -1.94 10.07
CA LYS A 189 1.72 -1.00 9.00
C LYS A 189 0.61 -1.57 8.13
N LEU A 190 0.75 -2.82 7.64
CA LEU A 190 -0.25 -3.49 6.82
C LEU A 190 -1.61 -3.64 7.53
N ARG A 191 -1.62 -3.85 8.85
CA ARG A 191 -2.84 -4.05 9.64
C ARG A 191 -3.42 -2.76 10.22
N GLY A 192 -2.68 -1.62 10.16
CA GLY A 192 -3.07 -0.38 10.83
C GLY A 192 -3.07 -0.49 12.35
N GLU A 193 -2.12 -1.24 12.92
CA GLU A 193 -2.00 -1.55 14.35
C GLU A 193 -0.80 -0.84 15.01
N MET A 194 -0.19 0.13 14.30
CA MET A 194 0.95 0.88 14.81
C MET A 194 0.53 1.85 15.92
N PRO A 195 1.29 1.92 17.04
CA PRO A 195 1.11 2.99 18.01
C PRO A 195 1.56 4.33 17.43
N SER A 196 1.05 5.43 17.98
CA SER A 196 1.28 6.79 17.47
C SER A 196 2.73 7.28 17.52
N ASP A 197 3.58 6.63 18.30
CA ASP A 197 5.00 6.92 18.45
C ASP A 197 5.90 5.98 17.59
N LEU A 198 5.30 5.22 16.68
CA LEU A 198 5.99 4.30 15.79
C LEU A 198 5.63 4.59 14.32
N MET A 199 6.63 4.90 13.53
CA MET A 199 6.50 5.12 12.08
C MET A 199 7.17 3.98 11.30
N TYR A 200 6.50 3.44 10.29
CA TYR A 200 7.13 2.63 9.23
C TYR A 200 7.80 3.57 8.22
N GLY A 201 9.07 3.34 7.93
CA GLY A 201 9.83 4.20 7.04
C GLY A 201 10.52 5.39 7.71
N CYS A 202 10.68 5.36 9.03
CA CYS A 202 11.41 6.39 9.77
C CYS A 202 12.90 6.49 9.37
N GLY A 203 13.58 7.53 9.84
CA GLY A 203 15.02 7.77 9.60
C GLY A 203 15.97 6.62 9.98
N GLY A 204 15.52 5.60 10.72
CA GLY A 204 16.27 4.37 10.96
C GLY A 204 15.99 3.27 9.93
N ASP A 205 14.77 3.17 9.46
CA ASP A 205 14.35 2.14 8.50
C ASP A 205 14.93 2.38 7.09
N ARG A 206 14.90 3.65 6.63
CA ARG A 206 15.37 4.03 5.29
C ARG A 206 16.85 3.66 5.05
N PRO A 207 17.81 4.08 5.88
CA PRO A 207 19.23 3.70 5.72
C PRO A 207 19.45 2.18 5.89
N PHE A 208 18.67 1.52 6.73
CA PHE A 208 18.75 0.07 6.86
C PHE A 208 18.36 -0.62 5.54
N LEU A 209 17.20 -0.28 4.97
CA LEU A 209 16.73 -0.85 3.72
C LEU A 209 17.68 -0.53 2.55
N GLN A 210 18.20 0.69 2.49
CA GLN A 210 19.20 1.07 1.49
C GLN A 210 20.43 0.16 1.53
N ARG A 211 20.96 -0.14 2.74
CA ARG A 211 22.07 -1.09 2.90
C ARG A 211 21.71 -2.52 2.49
N MET A 212 20.44 -2.88 2.60
CA MET A 212 19.92 -4.18 2.16
C MET A 212 19.58 -4.20 0.65
N GLY A 213 19.79 -3.10 -0.08
CA GLY A 213 19.45 -2.98 -1.50
C GLY A 213 17.93 -2.99 -1.75
N MET A 214 17.13 -2.53 -0.80
CA MET A 214 15.67 -2.53 -0.84
C MET A 214 15.08 -1.14 -0.67
N THR A 215 13.87 -0.94 -1.21
CA THR A 215 13.08 0.28 -1.00
C THR A 215 12.02 0.05 0.10
N LEU A 216 11.47 1.15 0.65
CA LEU A 216 10.36 1.06 1.61
C LEU A 216 9.16 0.29 1.04
N PRO A 217 8.60 0.65 -0.13
CA PRO A 217 7.49 -0.10 -0.70
C PRO A 217 7.88 -1.55 -1.01
N GLY A 218 9.05 -1.82 -1.58
CA GLY A 218 9.49 -3.17 -1.91
C GLY A 218 9.62 -4.10 -0.70
N PHE A 219 10.06 -3.59 0.46
CA PHE A 219 10.08 -4.38 1.69
C PHE A 219 8.66 -4.63 2.24
N LEU A 220 7.77 -3.64 2.15
CA LEU A 220 6.38 -3.79 2.59
C LEU A 220 5.63 -4.83 1.74
N GLU A 221 5.86 -4.82 0.41
CA GLU A 221 5.33 -5.85 -0.51
C GLU A 221 5.86 -7.23 -0.16
N LEU A 222 7.17 -7.37 0.05
CA LEU A 222 7.76 -8.63 0.47
C LEU A 222 7.09 -9.19 1.74
N VAL A 223 6.86 -8.35 2.75
CA VAL A 223 6.20 -8.77 3.99
C VAL A 223 4.73 -9.11 3.75
N ARG A 224 4.01 -8.34 2.92
CA ARG A 224 2.63 -8.65 2.52
C ARG A 224 2.53 -10.03 1.86
N ASP A 225 3.40 -10.29 0.90
CA ASP A 225 3.35 -11.50 0.07
C ASP A 225 3.85 -12.75 0.84
N SER A 226 4.77 -12.55 1.79
CA SER A 226 5.27 -13.63 2.65
C SER A 226 4.34 -13.94 3.84
N GLY A 227 3.45 -13.02 4.22
CA GLY A 227 2.57 -13.20 5.37
C GLY A 227 3.34 -13.45 6.68
N ASP A 228 3.11 -14.62 7.29
CA ASP A 228 3.78 -15.01 8.54
C ASP A 228 5.08 -15.81 8.32
N ASP A 229 5.51 -16.01 7.07
CA ASP A 229 6.75 -16.72 6.77
C ASP A 229 7.98 -15.80 6.94
N ASP A 230 8.46 -15.70 8.18
CA ASP A 230 9.68 -14.94 8.52
C ASP A 230 10.89 -15.42 7.74
N ARG A 231 10.98 -16.74 7.45
CA ARG A 231 12.13 -17.31 6.75
C ARG A 231 12.19 -16.83 5.31
N ALA A 232 11.06 -16.77 4.62
CA ALA A 232 10.99 -16.23 3.25
C ALA A 232 11.47 -14.76 3.20
N ILE A 233 11.07 -13.94 4.19
CA ILE A 233 11.50 -12.55 4.30
C ILE A 233 13.01 -12.46 4.52
N ILE A 234 13.56 -13.20 5.49
CA ILE A 234 14.99 -13.18 5.83
C ILE A 234 15.84 -13.59 4.62
N GLU A 235 15.47 -14.66 3.94
CA GLU A 235 16.21 -15.13 2.76
C GLU A 235 16.13 -14.14 1.58
N ALA A 236 15.00 -13.46 1.40
CA ALA A 236 14.88 -12.42 0.38
C ALA A 236 15.77 -11.20 0.69
N VAL A 237 15.81 -10.76 1.95
CA VAL A 237 16.70 -9.66 2.40
C VAL A 237 18.16 -10.01 2.21
N LYS A 238 18.57 -11.25 2.55
CA LYS A 238 19.96 -11.73 2.34
C LYS A 238 20.33 -11.70 0.85
N ARG A 239 19.47 -12.24 -0.01
CA ARG A 239 19.70 -12.21 -1.48
C ARG A 239 19.83 -10.79 -2.02
N SER A 240 18.98 -9.87 -1.58
CA SER A 240 19.03 -8.48 -2.02
C SER A 240 20.32 -7.79 -1.59
N ARG A 241 20.72 -7.96 -0.32
CA ARG A 241 21.98 -7.45 0.23
C ARG A 241 23.19 -7.94 -0.55
N ASP A 242 23.25 -9.25 -0.80
CA ASP A 242 24.39 -9.89 -1.50
C ASP A 242 24.47 -9.43 -2.96
N GLY A 243 23.31 -9.25 -3.63
CA GLY A 243 23.22 -8.68 -4.97
C GLY A 243 23.60 -7.19 -5.04
N ALA A 244 23.34 -6.41 -4.00
CA ALA A 244 23.78 -5.02 -3.91
C ALA A 244 25.30 -4.90 -3.73
N SER A 245 25.90 -5.78 -2.94
CA SER A 245 27.35 -5.80 -2.69
C SER A 245 28.20 -6.17 -3.93
N VAL A 246 27.60 -6.79 -4.94
CA VAL A 246 28.31 -7.17 -6.20
C VAL A 246 28.31 -6.01 -7.22
N ARG A 247 27.46 -5.01 -7.04
CA ARG A 247 27.29 -3.87 -7.99
C ARG A 247 27.98 -2.57 -7.56
N GLY A 248 28.55 -2.52 -6.39
CA GLY A 248 29.30 -1.39 -5.84
C GLY A 248 30.78 -1.65 -5.77
#